data_b9cb9a32ca9f73a745d29b2cc959238e
#
_entry.id   b9cb9a32ca9f73a745d29b2cc959238e
#
_cell.length_a   1.000
_cell.length_b   1.000
_cell.length_c   1.000
_cell.angle_alpha   90.00
_cell.angle_beta   90.00
_cell.angle_gamma   90.00
#
_symmetry.space_group_name_H-M   'P 1'
#
loop_
_entity.id
_entity.type
_entity.pdbx_description
1 polymer ?
#
loop_
_entity_poly.entity_id
_entity_poly.type
_entity_poly.pdbx_seq_one_letter_code
_entity_poly.pdbx_strand_id
1 'polypeptide(L)'
;MEQGIKTCLVIMTEGVVVAPLDGLPYVKLSPNSDGTKYVDIYFAGPIRAAGASAAVLPLILGDYARKLLNLGRYTPTKEEIERYAEEVDIYQTDVVSRQIKMTLDELRIIAAGCPVCVNGIPTEDLEITAWRNLPRIPTNRVRGGMALVITEGIGLKALKVLSWAKQ
;
A
#
# COMPACT_ATOMS: atom_id res chain seq x y z
N MET A 1 -15.10 -0.79 8.74
CA MET A 1 -14.20 -0.86 7.57
C MET A 1 -12.95 -1.67 7.88
N GLU A 2 -12.09 -1.26 8.81
CA GLU A 2 -10.87 -1.96 9.20
C GLU A 2 -11.10 -3.43 9.55
N GLN A 3 -12.09 -3.71 10.38
CA GLN A 3 -12.42 -5.07 10.82
C GLN A 3 -12.87 -5.96 9.63
N GLY A 4 -13.65 -5.41 8.69
CA GLY A 4 -14.07 -6.15 7.48
C GLY A 4 -12.89 -6.50 6.56
N ILE A 5 -11.94 -5.58 6.38
CA ILE A 5 -10.73 -5.82 5.59
C ILE A 5 -9.85 -6.89 6.27
N LYS A 6 -9.65 -6.79 7.58
CA LYS A 6 -8.89 -7.77 8.36
C LYS A 6 -9.54 -9.17 8.33
N THR A 7 -10.87 -9.24 8.47
CA THR A 7 -11.62 -10.50 8.40
C THR A 7 -11.48 -11.16 7.02
N CYS A 8 -11.60 -10.39 5.95
CA CYS A 8 -11.41 -10.91 4.59
C CYS A 8 -10.00 -11.45 4.38
N LEU A 9 -8.97 -10.75 4.88
CA LEU A 9 -7.58 -11.24 4.83
C LEU A 9 -7.41 -12.57 5.56
N VAL A 10 -8.00 -12.73 6.75
CA VAL A 10 -7.95 -13.97 7.52
C VAL A 10 -8.60 -15.12 6.74
N ILE A 11 -9.77 -14.91 6.17
CA ILE A 11 -10.48 -15.92 5.38
C ILE A 11 -9.67 -16.36 4.16
N MET A 12 -9.02 -15.41 3.47
CA MET A 12 -8.24 -15.68 2.26
C MET A 12 -6.90 -16.37 2.53
N THR A 13 -6.40 -16.31 3.76
CA THR A 13 -5.08 -16.82 4.15
C THR A 13 -5.20 -17.97 5.14
N GLU A 14 -6.11 -18.92 4.90
CA GLU A 14 -6.33 -20.09 5.76
C GLU A 14 -5.01 -20.70 6.26
N GLY A 15 -4.85 -20.79 7.58
CA GLY A 15 -3.65 -21.33 8.24
C GLY A 15 -2.56 -20.30 8.60
N VAL A 16 -2.65 -19.03 8.20
CA VAL A 16 -1.72 -17.95 8.56
C VAL A 16 -2.51 -16.85 9.27
N VAL A 17 -2.97 -17.11 10.48
CA VAL A 17 -3.96 -16.24 11.18
C VAL A 17 -3.34 -14.95 11.72
N VAL A 18 -2.10 -14.98 12.19
CA VAL A 18 -1.46 -13.84 12.87
C VAL A 18 -0.84 -12.86 11.87
N ALA A 19 -0.10 -13.35 10.90
CA ALA A 19 0.67 -12.50 9.98
C ALA A 19 -0.18 -11.55 9.13
N PRO A 20 -1.38 -11.90 8.60
CA PRO A 20 -2.25 -10.94 7.92
C PRO A 20 -2.74 -9.81 8.81
N LEU A 21 -3.04 -10.08 10.09
CA LEU A 21 -3.49 -9.08 11.05
C LEU A 21 -2.35 -8.13 11.43
N ASP A 22 -1.16 -8.66 11.68
CA ASP A 22 0.04 -7.89 11.99
C ASP A 22 0.53 -7.12 10.75
N GLY A 23 0.31 -7.66 9.55
CA GLY A 23 0.63 -7.01 8.28
C GLY A 23 -0.24 -5.83 7.94
N LEU A 24 -1.41 -5.69 8.59
CA LEU A 24 -2.36 -4.59 8.43
C LEU A 24 -2.67 -3.96 9.81
N PRO A 25 -1.76 -3.17 10.37
CA PRO A 25 -1.90 -2.63 11.71
C PRO A 25 -3.16 -1.78 11.88
N TYR A 26 -3.48 -0.91 10.94
CA TYR A 26 -4.70 -0.11 10.98
C TYR A 26 -5.11 0.47 9.62
N VAL A 27 -6.38 0.91 9.56
CA VAL A 27 -6.97 1.67 8.44
C VAL A 27 -7.63 2.90 9.03
N LYS A 28 -7.38 4.06 8.47
CA LYS A 28 -7.99 5.32 8.91
C LYS A 28 -8.55 6.13 7.74
N LEU A 29 -9.30 7.18 8.05
CA LEU A 29 -9.73 8.20 7.10
C LEU A 29 -8.83 9.42 7.27
N SER A 30 -8.19 9.84 6.18
CA SER A 30 -7.31 11.00 6.15
C SER A 30 -7.84 12.05 5.16
N PRO A 31 -7.56 13.36 5.36
CA PRO A 31 -8.02 14.40 4.47
C PRO A 31 -7.11 14.56 3.25
N ASN A 32 -7.71 14.76 2.07
CA ASN A 32 -7.07 15.34 0.90
C ASN A 32 -6.87 16.85 1.08
N SER A 33 -6.11 17.46 0.18
CA SER A 33 -5.88 18.92 0.19
C SER A 33 -7.17 19.73 -0.05
N ASP A 34 -8.17 19.14 -0.72
CA ASP A 34 -9.49 19.74 -0.96
C ASP A 34 -10.49 19.50 0.19
N GLY A 35 -10.07 18.87 1.29
CA GLY A 35 -10.89 18.54 2.44
C GLY A 35 -11.72 17.27 2.31
N THR A 36 -11.78 16.62 1.15
CA THR A 36 -12.41 15.29 1.01
C THR A 36 -11.65 14.25 1.81
N LYS A 37 -12.34 13.24 2.32
CA LYS A 37 -11.69 12.15 3.08
C LYS A 37 -11.42 10.96 2.18
N TYR A 38 -10.25 10.35 2.35
CA TYR A 38 -9.85 9.14 1.65
C TYR A 38 -9.51 8.02 2.63
N VAL A 39 -9.47 6.79 2.13
CA VAL A 39 -9.06 5.60 2.89
C VAL A 39 -7.53 5.50 2.89
N ASP A 40 -6.93 5.48 4.06
CA ASP A 40 -5.48 5.40 4.29
C ASP A 40 -5.19 4.06 4.98
N ILE A 41 -4.53 3.15 4.25
CA ILE A 41 -4.27 1.77 4.67
C ILE A 41 -2.80 1.63 5.04
N TYR A 42 -2.53 1.26 6.29
CA TYR A 42 -1.18 1.07 6.79
C TYR A 42 -0.77 -0.40 6.72
N PHE A 43 0.36 -0.64 6.07
CA PHE A 43 0.97 -1.95 5.94
C PHE A 43 2.23 -2.05 6.81
N ALA A 44 2.50 -3.25 7.31
CA ALA A 44 3.70 -3.59 8.07
C ALA A 44 4.44 -4.76 7.41
N GLY A 45 5.68 -5.03 7.84
CA GLY A 45 6.51 -6.10 7.30
C GLY A 45 5.87 -7.48 7.22
N PRO A 46 5.08 -7.93 8.23
CA PRO A 46 4.40 -9.23 8.21
C PRO A 46 3.44 -9.47 7.05
N ILE A 47 3.01 -8.43 6.31
CA ILE A 47 2.15 -8.59 5.11
C ILE A 47 2.82 -9.49 4.06
N ARG A 48 4.14 -9.63 4.08
CA ARG A 48 4.88 -10.54 3.20
C ARG A 48 4.46 -12.00 3.38
N ALA A 49 4.15 -12.42 4.59
CA ALA A 49 3.72 -13.78 4.89
C ALA A 49 2.32 -14.10 4.30
N ALA A 50 1.47 -13.10 4.11
CA ALA A 50 0.17 -13.26 3.45
C ALA A 50 0.28 -13.54 1.94
N GLY A 51 1.42 -13.20 1.34
CA GLY A 51 1.68 -13.36 -0.09
C GLY A 51 1.15 -12.22 -0.95
N ALA A 52 1.70 -12.09 -2.14
CA ALA A 52 1.46 -10.96 -3.03
C ALA A 52 -0.01 -10.76 -3.44
N SER A 53 -0.76 -11.84 -3.66
CA SER A 53 -2.19 -11.74 -4.02
C SER A 53 -3.03 -11.21 -2.85
N ALA A 54 -2.76 -11.68 -1.63
CA ALA A 54 -3.46 -11.20 -0.43
C ALA A 54 -3.09 -9.76 -0.09
N ALA A 55 -1.87 -9.31 -0.41
CA ALA A 55 -1.43 -7.93 -0.18
C ALA A 55 -2.23 -6.89 -0.97
N VAL A 56 -2.80 -7.25 -2.13
CA VAL A 56 -3.63 -6.34 -2.96
C VAL A 56 -5.07 -6.25 -2.47
N LEU A 57 -5.60 -7.28 -1.82
CA LEU A 57 -7.00 -7.33 -1.39
C LEU A 57 -7.44 -6.15 -0.51
N PRO A 58 -6.65 -5.69 0.49
CA PRO A 58 -7.01 -4.53 1.27
C PRO A 58 -7.26 -3.28 0.43
N LEU A 59 -6.54 -3.11 -0.68
CA LEU A 59 -6.71 -1.97 -1.58
C LEU A 59 -8.04 -2.05 -2.33
N ILE A 60 -8.39 -3.24 -2.85
CA ILE A 60 -9.65 -3.47 -3.56
C ILE A 60 -10.84 -3.28 -2.61
N LEU A 61 -10.76 -3.87 -1.41
CA LEU A 61 -11.79 -3.71 -0.39
C LEU A 61 -11.90 -2.28 0.12
N GLY A 62 -10.76 -1.59 0.28
CA GLY A 62 -10.72 -0.18 0.63
C GLY A 62 -11.37 0.71 -0.42
N ASP A 63 -11.10 0.47 -1.72
CA ASP A 63 -11.75 1.19 -2.83
C ASP A 63 -13.26 0.90 -2.90
N TYR A 64 -13.66 -0.35 -2.70
CA TYR A 64 -15.07 -0.71 -2.63
C TYR A 64 -15.77 -0.03 -1.44
N ALA A 65 -15.18 -0.11 -0.26
CA ALA A 65 -15.74 0.51 0.94
C ALA A 65 -15.83 2.04 0.83
N ARG A 66 -14.82 2.73 0.24
CA ARG A 66 -14.91 4.17 0.03
C ARG A 66 -16.05 4.55 -0.90
N LYS A 67 -16.32 3.76 -1.95
CA LYS A 67 -17.45 3.97 -2.86
C LYS A 67 -18.79 3.84 -2.13
N LEU A 68 -18.96 2.78 -1.33
CA LEU A 68 -20.15 2.56 -0.52
C LEU A 68 -20.40 3.68 0.49
N LEU A 69 -19.34 4.25 1.06
CA LEU A 69 -19.41 5.31 2.06
C LEU A 69 -19.34 6.71 1.44
N ASN A 70 -19.38 6.82 0.12
CA ASN A 70 -19.27 8.07 -0.62
C ASN A 70 -18.04 8.92 -0.22
N LEU A 71 -16.89 8.27 -0.03
CA LEU A 71 -15.62 8.92 0.29
C LEU A 71 -14.85 9.28 -0.98
N GLY A 72 -14.02 10.31 -0.88
CA GLY A 72 -13.11 10.72 -1.95
C GLY A 72 -12.05 9.68 -2.30
N ARG A 73 -11.45 9.82 -3.47
CA ARG A 73 -10.22 9.09 -3.81
C ARG A 73 -9.04 9.72 -3.09
N TYR A 74 -8.02 8.93 -2.81
CA TYR A 74 -6.72 9.48 -2.48
C TYR A 74 -6.18 10.29 -3.66
N THR A 75 -5.80 11.53 -3.41
CA THR A 75 -5.20 12.43 -4.38
C THR A 75 -3.82 12.82 -3.86
N PRO A 76 -2.76 12.13 -4.31
CA PRO A 76 -1.40 12.44 -3.88
C PRO A 76 -0.94 13.77 -4.45
N THR A 77 -0.08 14.48 -3.71
CA THR A 77 0.65 15.62 -4.24
C THR A 77 1.80 15.14 -5.14
N LYS A 78 2.37 16.05 -5.93
CA LYS A 78 3.52 15.71 -6.78
C LYS A 78 4.71 15.20 -5.96
N GLU A 79 4.95 15.82 -4.81
CA GLU A 79 6.03 15.45 -3.89
C GLU A 79 5.79 14.06 -3.30
N GLU A 80 4.54 13.69 -3.01
CA GLU A 80 4.19 12.36 -2.53
C GLU A 80 4.41 11.29 -3.61
N ILE A 81 4.06 11.58 -4.87
CA ILE A 81 4.32 10.65 -5.99
C ILE A 81 5.82 10.38 -6.11
N GLU A 82 6.64 11.43 -6.09
CA GLU A 82 8.09 11.30 -6.15
C GLU A 82 8.65 10.56 -4.92
N ARG A 83 8.11 10.82 -3.73
CA ARG A 83 8.46 10.11 -2.51
C ARG A 83 8.18 8.61 -2.61
N TYR A 84 7.03 8.20 -3.15
CA TYR A 84 6.72 6.79 -3.37
C TYR A 84 7.70 6.16 -4.34
N ALA A 85 8.03 6.83 -5.43
CA ALA A 85 8.98 6.34 -6.42
C ALA A 85 10.38 6.15 -5.80
N GLU A 86 10.91 7.15 -5.09
CA GLU A 86 12.21 7.06 -4.39
C GLU A 86 12.22 5.94 -3.35
N GLU A 87 11.19 5.86 -2.51
CA GLU A 87 11.14 4.91 -1.41
C GLU A 87 11.07 3.46 -1.89
N VAL A 88 10.26 3.19 -2.93
CA VAL A 88 10.16 1.85 -3.51
C VAL A 88 11.42 1.49 -4.28
N ASP A 89 12.09 2.44 -4.95
CA ASP A 89 13.35 2.20 -5.62
C ASP A 89 14.47 1.81 -4.63
N ILE A 90 14.58 2.51 -3.51
CA ILE A 90 15.49 2.14 -2.41
C ILE A 90 15.15 0.72 -1.91
N TYR A 91 13.87 0.42 -1.66
CA TYR A 91 13.45 -0.88 -1.18
C TYR A 91 13.82 -2.01 -2.14
N GLN A 92 13.55 -1.87 -3.43
CA GLN A 92 13.85 -2.91 -4.44
C GLN A 92 15.34 -3.05 -4.75
N THR A 93 16.15 -2.04 -4.43
CA THR A 93 17.60 -2.05 -4.68
C THR A 93 18.37 -2.57 -3.47
N ASP A 94 18.04 -2.09 -2.28
CA ASP A 94 18.86 -2.29 -1.08
C ASP A 94 18.27 -3.33 -0.10
N VAL A 95 16.94 -3.56 -0.12
CA VAL A 95 16.27 -4.47 0.81
C VAL A 95 15.95 -5.82 0.17
N VAL A 96 15.39 -5.82 -1.04
CA VAL A 96 14.94 -7.06 -1.71
C VAL A 96 15.85 -7.34 -2.90
N SER A 97 16.66 -8.41 -2.82
CA SER A 97 17.54 -8.79 -3.93
C SER A 97 16.75 -9.08 -5.21
N ARG A 98 16.47 -8.08 -6.00
CA ARG A 98 16.13 -8.09 -7.44
C ARG A 98 15.10 -9.08 -7.97
N GLN A 99 14.14 -9.55 -7.17
CA GLN A 99 13.08 -10.41 -7.72
C GLN A 99 12.12 -9.66 -8.65
N ILE A 100 11.93 -8.36 -8.41
CA ILE A 100 11.06 -7.49 -9.21
C ILE A 100 11.72 -6.13 -9.27
N LYS A 101 11.92 -5.63 -10.49
CA LYS A 101 12.43 -4.28 -10.69
C LYS A 101 11.42 -3.48 -11.50
N MET A 102 10.74 -2.56 -10.83
CA MET A 102 9.88 -1.57 -11.46
C MET A 102 10.68 -0.31 -11.76
N THR A 103 10.38 0.32 -12.89
CA THR A 103 10.95 1.61 -13.26
C THR A 103 10.32 2.73 -12.43
N LEU A 104 11.03 3.85 -12.29
CA LEU A 104 10.49 5.03 -11.59
C LEU A 104 9.18 5.52 -12.20
N ASP A 105 9.02 5.44 -13.54
CA ASP A 105 7.81 5.87 -14.22
C ASP A 105 6.62 4.95 -13.91
N GLU A 106 6.83 3.65 -13.85
CA GLU A 106 5.80 2.70 -13.41
C GLU A 106 5.37 2.96 -11.96
N LEU A 107 6.33 3.24 -11.08
CA LEU A 107 6.06 3.58 -9.68
C LEU A 107 5.26 4.88 -9.55
N ARG A 108 5.59 5.91 -10.35
CA ARG A 108 4.83 7.17 -10.40
C ARG A 108 3.40 6.95 -10.87
N ILE A 109 3.19 6.13 -11.92
CA ILE A 109 1.85 5.80 -12.43
C ILE A 109 1.02 5.11 -11.36
N ILE A 110 1.60 4.14 -10.64
CA ILE A 110 0.89 3.44 -9.55
C ILE A 110 0.57 4.40 -8.42
N ALA A 111 1.54 5.20 -7.96
CA ALA A 111 1.35 6.15 -6.88
C ALA A 111 0.25 7.18 -7.20
N ALA A 112 0.22 7.70 -8.43
CA ALA A 112 -0.78 8.65 -8.87
C ALA A 112 -2.18 8.03 -9.06
N GLY A 113 -2.24 6.75 -9.49
CA GLY A 113 -3.47 6.07 -9.89
C GLY A 113 -4.22 5.36 -8.78
N CYS A 114 -3.58 5.03 -7.66
CA CYS A 114 -4.21 4.25 -6.60
C CYS A 114 -5.35 5.04 -5.91
N PRO A 115 -6.58 4.49 -5.87
CA PRO A 115 -7.73 5.21 -5.31
C PRO A 115 -7.75 5.28 -3.78
N VAL A 116 -6.94 4.46 -3.11
CA VAL A 116 -6.72 4.46 -1.66
C VAL A 116 -5.24 4.72 -1.38
N CYS A 117 -4.92 5.31 -0.25
CA CYS A 117 -3.53 5.54 0.12
C CYS A 117 -2.90 4.23 0.59
N VAL A 118 -1.82 3.83 -0.07
CA VAL A 118 -0.96 2.70 0.36
C VAL A 118 0.09 3.27 1.28
N ASN A 119 -0.14 3.21 2.58
CA ASN A 119 0.75 3.74 3.60
C ASN A 119 1.46 2.58 4.34
N GLY A 120 2.24 2.88 5.35
CA GLY A 120 2.91 1.86 6.13
C GLY A 120 3.65 2.42 7.34
N ILE A 121 4.01 1.51 8.22
CA ILE A 121 4.95 1.80 9.30
C ILE A 121 6.39 1.59 8.83
N PRO A 122 7.38 2.30 9.38
CA PRO A 122 8.78 2.08 9.04
C PRO A 122 9.21 0.68 9.49
N THR A 123 9.85 -0.06 8.58
CA THR A 123 10.34 -1.42 8.84
C THR A 123 11.84 -1.58 8.59
N GLU A 124 12.43 -0.65 7.84
CA GLU A 124 13.84 -0.69 7.47
C GLU A 124 14.61 0.47 8.11
N ASP A 125 15.90 0.27 8.37
CA ASP A 125 16.80 1.32 8.89
C ASP A 125 17.35 2.26 7.79
N LEU A 126 16.78 2.17 6.60
CA LEU A 126 17.10 3.03 5.46
C LEU A 126 16.22 4.27 5.46
N GLU A 127 16.80 5.42 5.13
CA GLU A 127 16.11 6.70 5.05
C GLU A 127 16.05 7.25 3.62
N ILE A 128 14.96 7.95 3.36
CA ILE A 128 14.77 8.72 2.14
C ILE A 128 15.73 9.91 2.12
N THR A 129 16.21 10.27 0.97
CA THR A 129 17.17 11.36 0.81
C THR A 129 16.55 12.64 0.24
N ALA A 130 15.75 12.55 -0.81
CA ALA A 130 15.22 13.71 -1.53
C ALA A 130 13.86 14.20 -1.00
N TRP A 131 12.88 13.33 -0.87
CA TRP A 131 11.49 13.68 -0.57
C TRP A 131 11.13 13.43 0.90
N ARG A 132 11.72 14.23 1.79
CA ARG A 132 11.61 14.12 3.26
C ARG A 132 10.50 15.01 3.83
N ASN A 133 10.06 14.68 5.05
CA ASN A 133 9.19 15.53 5.89
C ASN A 133 7.85 15.92 5.23
N LEU A 134 7.25 15.00 4.47
CA LEU A 134 5.95 15.24 3.86
C LEU A 134 4.83 15.14 4.90
N PRO A 135 3.86 16.09 4.93
CA PRO A 135 2.85 16.19 6.00
C PRO A 135 1.99 14.94 6.18
N ARG A 136 1.68 14.22 5.09
CA ARG A 136 0.83 13.02 5.12
C ARG A 136 1.62 11.71 5.22
N ILE A 137 2.95 11.77 5.21
CA ILE A 137 3.84 10.62 5.36
C ILE A 137 4.66 10.82 6.64
N PRO A 138 4.31 10.17 7.76
CA PRO A 138 4.82 10.51 9.08
C PRO A 138 6.24 10.02 9.37
N THR A 139 6.94 9.47 8.39
CA THR A 139 8.30 8.95 8.56
C THR A 139 9.17 9.22 7.33
N ASN A 140 10.47 9.40 7.55
CA ASN A 140 11.48 9.43 6.49
C ASN A 140 12.17 8.08 6.26
N ARG A 141 11.82 7.06 7.04
CA ARG A 141 12.35 5.70 6.89
C ARG A 141 11.54 4.91 5.88
N VAL A 142 12.18 3.93 5.26
CA VAL A 142 11.55 3.04 4.28
C VAL A 142 10.46 2.18 4.94
N ARG A 143 9.27 2.18 4.34
CA ARG A 143 8.08 1.42 4.75
C ARG A 143 8.00 0.15 3.92
N GLY A 144 8.71 -0.90 4.32
CA GLY A 144 8.85 -2.14 3.54
C GLY A 144 7.52 -2.84 3.23
N GLY A 145 6.53 -2.79 4.15
CA GLY A 145 5.18 -3.32 3.89
C GLY A 145 4.46 -2.59 2.75
N MET A 146 4.52 -1.26 2.73
CA MET A 146 4.00 -0.43 1.64
C MET A 146 4.71 -0.74 0.31
N ALA A 147 6.04 -0.77 0.31
CA ALA A 147 6.83 -1.02 -0.87
C ALA A 147 6.56 -2.41 -1.47
N LEU A 148 6.40 -3.44 -0.64
CA LEU A 148 6.01 -4.79 -1.04
C LEU A 148 4.62 -4.80 -1.70
N VAL A 149 3.64 -4.10 -1.15
CA VAL A 149 2.30 -4.02 -1.72
C VAL A 149 2.32 -3.36 -3.09
N ILE A 150 3.12 -2.31 -3.28
CA ILE A 150 3.26 -1.64 -4.58
C ILE A 150 3.94 -2.56 -5.60
N THR A 151 5.04 -3.20 -5.25
CA THR A 151 5.82 -4.05 -6.16
C THR A 151 5.15 -5.40 -6.40
N GLU A 152 5.17 -6.28 -5.43
CA GLU A 152 4.66 -7.65 -5.56
C GLU A 152 3.13 -7.71 -5.61
N GLY A 153 2.46 -6.81 -4.92
CA GLY A 153 1.00 -6.72 -4.92
C GLY A 153 0.48 -6.12 -6.21
N ILE A 154 0.62 -4.80 -6.39
CA ILE A 154 0.06 -4.09 -7.54
C ILE A 154 0.81 -4.47 -8.82
N GLY A 155 2.13 -4.32 -8.83
CA GLY A 155 2.95 -4.54 -10.03
C GLY A 155 2.82 -5.93 -10.63
N LEU A 156 2.76 -6.99 -9.82
CA LEU A 156 2.73 -8.36 -10.31
C LEU A 156 1.36 -9.04 -10.25
N LYS A 157 0.50 -8.70 -9.28
CA LYS A 157 -0.68 -9.51 -8.97
C LYS A 157 -2.01 -8.79 -9.13
N ALA A 158 -2.04 -7.46 -9.27
CA ALA A 158 -3.29 -6.72 -9.36
C ALA A 158 -4.18 -7.20 -10.51
N LEU A 159 -3.64 -7.42 -11.68
CA LEU A 159 -4.39 -7.90 -12.85
C LEU A 159 -5.02 -9.28 -12.61
N LYS A 160 -4.30 -10.19 -11.95
CA LYS A 160 -4.80 -11.52 -11.59
C LYS A 160 -5.94 -11.43 -10.58
N VAL A 161 -5.79 -10.62 -9.53
CA VAL A 161 -6.82 -10.44 -8.50
C VAL A 161 -8.06 -9.77 -9.07
N LEU A 162 -7.90 -8.76 -9.93
CA LEU A 162 -9.01 -8.11 -10.62
C LEU A 162 -9.77 -9.06 -11.57
N SER A 163 -9.09 -10.02 -12.19
CA SER A 163 -9.75 -11.04 -13.02
C SER A 163 -10.65 -11.97 -12.19
N TRP A 164 -10.26 -12.29 -10.96
CA TRP A 164 -11.11 -13.07 -10.04
C TRP A 164 -12.36 -12.30 -9.58
N ALA A 165 -12.22 -11.00 -9.34
CA ALA A 165 -13.34 -10.16 -8.89
C ALA A 165 -14.41 -9.91 -9.96
N LYS A 166 -14.13 -10.26 -11.23
CA LYS A 166 -15.07 -10.11 -12.35
C LYS A 166 -15.86 -11.40 -12.65
N GLN A 167 -15.50 -12.53 -12.02
CA GLN A 167 -16.22 -13.80 -12.10
C GLN A 167 -17.29 -13.89 -11.02
#